data_9bff5c5efc4c5686a3ba677e13dcacc2
#
_entry.id   9bff5c5efc4c5686a3ba677e13dcacc2
#
_cell.length_a   1.000
_cell.length_b   1.000
_cell.length_c   1.000
_cell.angle_alpha   90.00
_cell.angle_beta   90.00
_cell.angle_gamma   90.00
#
_symmetry.space_group_name_H-M   'P 1'
#
loop_
_entity.id
_entity.type
_entity.pdbx_description
1 polymer ?
#
loop_
_entity_poly.entity_id
_entity_poly.type
_entity_poly.pdbx_seq_one_letter_code
_entity_poly.pdbx_strand_id
1 'polypeptide(L)'
;MKRAIHALDAMLAGLTLAMGQDSPALVSFLFHALFQDERERNSDLLDPQQGITVKMFRRLVEYFLGKGYAFVSPEDLLRGVASSGRYILLTFDDGYYTNVRSIPVLEEFSVPAVFFLSTDHIQYQKSFWWDAVFRELKNRGKTLEEIVHVNAGYKRLKTTDVELCLRKEFGQAALNPVSDVDRPFTAAELKDFAAHPLVSLGNHTKDHAILTNYSDSEIQEQIHGCQDAVREMTGKSPQMIAYPNGNESPEIRKVVRDCGLQFGVLTRPGKNRLPIEAGSSEAMTLKRFTLWGDREVDAQCRISRSTMSFYRFFKDVEVQTDARLSSSRHS
;
A
#
# COMPACT_ATOMS: atom_id res chain seq x y z
N MET A 1 4.62 -18.66 17.74
CA MET A 1 5.15 -17.42 18.32
C MET A 1 4.42 -16.17 17.80
N LYS A 2 4.37 -15.88 16.48
CA LYS A 2 3.71 -14.66 15.91
C LYS A 2 2.24 -14.50 16.32
N ARG A 3 1.41 -15.57 16.32
CA ARG A 3 0.00 -15.52 16.74
C ARG A 3 -0.18 -15.16 18.23
N ALA A 4 0.69 -15.66 19.11
CA ALA A 4 0.63 -15.36 20.54
C ALA A 4 0.99 -13.89 20.83
N ILE A 5 2.00 -13.34 20.16
CA ILE A 5 2.37 -11.92 20.26
C ILE A 5 1.21 -11.03 19.79
N HIS A 6 0.56 -11.40 18.69
CA HIS A 6 -0.59 -10.65 18.18
C HIS A 6 -1.80 -10.66 19.12
N ALA A 7 -2.07 -11.82 19.76
CA ALA A 7 -3.14 -11.92 20.76
C ALA A 7 -2.85 -11.05 22.00
N LEU A 8 -1.61 -11.02 22.45
CA LEU A 8 -1.16 -10.17 23.55
C LEU A 8 -1.27 -8.70 23.20
N ASP A 9 -0.86 -8.29 21.99
CA ASP A 9 -1.03 -6.93 21.49
C ASP A 9 -2.51 -6.52 21.43
N ALA A 10 -3.39 -7.42 20.98
CA ALA A 10 -4.83 -7.15 20.92
C ALA A 10 -5.45 -6.97 22.32
N MET A 11 -4.98 -7.73 23.31
CA MET A 11 -5.39 -7.61 24.71
C MET A 11 -4.92 -6.29 25.32
N LEU A 12 -3.64 -5.93 25.15
CA LEU A 12 -3.07 -4.67 25.63
C LEU A 12 -3.74 -3.45 24.97
N ALA A 13 -4.00 -3.54 23.65
CA ALA A 13 -4.74 -2.52 22.95
C ALA A 13 -6.16 -2.35 23.52
N GLY A 14 -6.82 -3.45 23.88
CA GLY A 14 -8.12 -3.42 24.56
C GLY A 14 -8.06 -2.68 25.91
N LEU A 15 -7.06 -2.96 26.73
CA LEU A 15 -6.87 -2.32 28.03
C LEU A 15 -6.57 -0.82 27.90
N THR A 16 -5.65 -0.43 27.02
CA THR A 16 -5.29 0.99 26.80
C THR A 16 -6.47 1.80 26.28
N LEU A 17 -7.27 1.22 25.35
CA LEU A 17 -8.47 1.87 24.83
C LEU A 17 -9.57 2.00 25.89
N ALA A 18 -9.72 1.02 26.79
CA ALA A 18 -10.64 1.11 27.93
C ALA A 18 -10.26 2.21 28.91
N MET A 19 -8.97 2.56 29.01
CA MET A 19 -8.44 3.69 29.79
C MET A 19 -8.53 5.04 29.05
N GLY A 20 -9.23 5.11 27.92
CA GLY A 20 -9.45 6.35 27.17
C GLY A 20 -8.25 6.78 26.29
N GLN A 21 -7.29 5.91 26.03
CA GLN A 21 -6.09 6.24 25.22
C GLN A 21 -6.30 6.14 23.70
N ASP A 22 -7.46 6.54 23.19
CA ASP A 22 -7.73 6.68 21.75
C ASP A 22 -7.45 8.11 21.29
N SER A 23 -6.17 8.46 21.20
CA SER A 23 -5.73 9.83 20.90
C SER A 23 -6.09 10.27 19.48
N PRO A 24 -6.37 11.60 19.28
CA PRO A 24 -6.50 12.18 17.95
C PRO A 24 -5.32 11.84 17.05
N ALA A 25 -5.62 11.38 15.83
CA ALA A 25 -4.60 11.03 14.85
C ALA A 25 -5.24 10.73 13.47
N LEU A 26 -4.41 10.71 12.43
CA LEU A 26 -4.72 10.04 11.18
C LEU A 26 -4.18 8.60 11.24
N VAL A 27 -5.04 7.62 11.08
CA VAL A 27 -4.71 6.20 10.92
C VAL A 27 -4.92 5.83 9.45
N SER A 28 -3.87 5.41 8.79
CA SER A 28 -3.94 5.04 7.37
C SER A 28 -3.80 3.52 7.23
N PHE A 29 -4.53 2.93 6.28
CA PHE A 29 -4.49 1.51 5.99
C PHE A 29 -4.02 1.25 4.56
N LEU A 30 -3.14 0.27 4.42
CA LEU A 30 -2.60 -0.22 3.15
C LEU A 30 -3.36 -1.47 2.72
N PHE A 31 -3.88 -1.44 1.49
CA PHE A 31 -4.43 -2.58 0.76
C PHE A 31 -3.75 -2.68 -0.61
N HIS A 32 -3.86 -3.87 -1.24
CA HIS A 32 -3.51 -4.10 -2.65
C HIS A 32 -4.74 -4.68 -3.36
N ALA A 33 -4.66 -5.90 -3.88
CA ALA A 33 -5.82 -6.60 -4.45
C ALA A 33 -6.88 -6.90 -3.39
N LEU A 34 -8.17 -6.76 -3.75
CA LEU A 34 -9.29 -7.25 -2.96
C LEU A 34 -9.81 -8.55 -3.54
N PHE A 35 -9.71 -9.62 -2.75
CA PHE A 35 -10.28 -10.92 -3.10
C PHE A 35 -11.80 -10.93 -2.84
N GLN A 36 -12.55 -11.58 -3.72
CA GLN A 36 -13.98 -11.74 -3.52
C GLN A 36 -14.27 -12.53 -2.24
N ASP A 37 -13.56 -13.62 -2.05
CA ASP A 37 -13.69 -14.53 -0.91
C ASP A 37 -12.39 -15.31 -0.64
N GLU A 38 -12.44 -16.24 0.34
CA GLU A 38 -11.30 -17.08 0.69
C GLU A 38 -10.94 -18.11 -0.38
N ARG A 39 -11.90 -18.54 -1.21
CA ARG A 39 -11.62 -19.48 -2.30
C ARG A 39 -10.76 -18.81 -3.37
N GLU A 40 -11.11 -17.59 -3.75
CA GLU A 40 -10.31 -16.83 -4.71
C GLU A 40 -8.93 -16.48 -4.14
N ARG A 41 -8.85 -16.08 -2.88
CA ARG A 41 -7.56 -15.80 -2.19
C ARG A 41 -6.61 -17.01 -2.21
N ASN A 42 -7.14 -18.22 -2.13
CA ASN A 42 -6.38 -19.47 -2.06
C ASN A 42 -6.24 -20.14 -3.45
N SER A 43 -6.50 -19.44 -4.54
CA SER A 43 -6.46 -20.00 -5.91
C SER A 43 -5.04 -20.10 -6.49
N ASP A 44 -4.02 -19.58 -5.80
CA ASP A 44 -2.63 -19.50 -6.28
C ASP A 44 -2.44 -18.72 -7.61
N LEU A 45 -3.44 -17.91 -8.02
CA LEU A 45 -3.37 -17.07 -9.23
C LEU A 45 -2.58 -15.77 -9.01
N LEU A 46 -2.57 -15.28 -7.78
CA LEU A 46 -2.01 -14.00 -7.36
C LEU A 46 -1.24 -14.23 -6.06
N ASP A 47 -0.09 -13.56 -5.88
CA ASP A 47 0.53 -13.48 -4.56
C ASP A 47 -0.50 -12.89 -3.57
N PRO A 48 -0.99 -13.66 -2.60
CA PRO A 48 -2.07 -13.18 -1.72
C PRO A 48 -1.65 -11.96 -0.90
N GLN A 49 -0.34 -11.67 -0.80
CA GLN A 49 0.21 -10.56 -0.02
C GLN A 49 -0.48 -10.48 1.36
N GLN A 50 -1.39 -9.52 1.52
CA GLN A 50 -2.19 -9.35 2.74
C GLN A 50 -3.39 -10.29 2.80
N GLY A 51 -3.88 -10.77 1.65
CA GLY A 51 -4.99 -11.71 1.53
C GLY A 51 -6.34 -11.15 2.02
N ILE A 52 -6.64 -9.89 1.72
CA ILE A 52 -7.86 -9.20 2.19
C ILE A 52 -9.03 -9.48 1.27
N THR A 53 -10.14 -9.96 1.84
CA THR A 53 -11.41 -10.11 1.13
C THR A 53 -12.28 -8.86 1.24
N VAL A 54 -13.24 -8.70 0.32
CA VAL A 54 -14.27 -7.65 0.38
C VAL A 54 -14.97 -7.60 1.73
N LYS A 55 -15.29 -8.78 2.30
CA LYS A 55 -15.93 -8.89 3.63
C LYS A 55 -15.04 -8.32 4.74
N MET A 56 -13.74 -8.57 4.69
CA MET A 56 -12.79 -8.04 5.68
C MET A 56 -12.62 -6.53 5.55
N PHE A 57 -12.53 -6.03 4.32
CA PHE A 57 -12.49 -4.60 4.03
C PHE A 57 -13.74 -3.89 4.57
N ARG A 58 -14.94 -4.42 4.27
CA ARG A 58 -16.21 -3.93 4.82
C ARG A 58 -16.18 -3.88 6.35
N ARG A 59 -15.74 -4.96 7.01
CA ARG A 59 -15.68 -5.04 8.49
C ARG A 59 -14.78 -3.96 9.08
N LEU A 60 -13.66 -3.64 8.44
CA LEU A 60 -12.78 -2.54 8.87
C LEU A 60 -13.52 -1.20 8.82
N VAL A 61 -14.22 -0.89 7.73
CA VAL A 61 -14.97 0.36 7.58
C VAL A 61 -16.05 0.47 8.66
N GLU A 62 -16.87 -0.56 8.83
CA GLU A 62 -17.89 -0.64 9.88
C GLU A 62 -17.31 -0.41 11.29
N TYR A 63 -16.18 -1.06 11.57
CA TYR A 63 -15.50 -0.94 12.86
C TYR A 63 -15.14 0.50 13.19
N PHE A 64 -14.48 1.21 12.27
CA PHE A 64 -14.02 2.57 12.51
C PHE A 64 -15.16 3.59 12.55
N LEU A 65 -16.17 3.46 11.70
CA LEU A 65 -17.40 4.25 11.78
C LEU A 65 -18.08 4.08 13.14
N GLY A 66 -18.23 2.83 13.61
CA GLY A 66 -18.80 2.50 14.93
C GLY A 66 -17.98 3.02 16.11
N LYS A 67 -16.73 3.48 15.87
CA LYS A 67 -15.86 4.12 16.88
C LYS A 67 -15.76 5.63 16.70
N GLY A 68 -16.54 6.22 15.80
CA GLY A 68 -16.61 7.67 15.60
C GLY A 68 -15.37 8.24 14.90
N TYR A 69 -14.70 7.47 14.03
CA TYR A 69 -13.68 7.97 13.14
C TYR A 69 -14.32 8.55 11.88
N ALA A 70 -13.79 9.67 11.38
CA ALA A 70 -14.15 10.22 10.08
C ALA A 70 -13.18 9.68 9.01
N PHE A 71 -13.69 9.31 7.86
CA PHE A 71 -12.88 8.91 6.71
C PHE A 71 -12.55 10.15 5.88
N VAL A 72 -11.30 10.25 5.42
CA VAL A 72 -10.78 11.43 4.72
C VAL A 72 -10.11 11.05 3.40
N SER A 73 -10.24 11.94 2.43
CA SER A 73 -9.55 11.90 1.14
C SER A 73 -8.23 12.70 1.20
N PRO A 74 -7.33 12.59 0.19
CA PRO A 74 -6.18 13.48 0.04
C PRO A 74 -6.61 14.97 -0.03
N GLU A 75 -7.73 15.27 -0.65
CA GLU A 75 -8.29 16.61 -0.78
C GLU A 75 -8.74 17.18 0.59
N ASP A 76 -9.26 16.32 1.49
CA ASP A 76 -9.57 16.72 2.87
C ASP A 76 -8.29 17.06 3.64
N LEU A 77 -7.22 16.27 3.46
CA LEU A 77 -5.93 16.56 4.08
C LEU A 77 -5.32 17.86 3.57
N LEU A 78 -5.48 18.16 2.27
CA LEU A 78 -5.04 19.45 1.69
C LEU A 78 -5.80 20.66 2.27
N ARG A 79 -7.11 20.50 2.50
CA ARG A 79 -7.93 21.56 3.15
C ARG A 79 -7.62 21.73 4.63
N GLY A 80 -6.93 20.75 5.22
CA GLY A 80 -6.65 20.66 6.64
C GLY A 80 -7.79 20.01 7.42
N VAL A 81 -7.42 19.11 8.35
CA VAL A 81 -8.34 18.44 9.25
C VAL A 81 -8.11 18.91 10.69
N ALA A 82 -9.16 18.89 11.52
CA ALA A 82 -9.07 19.34 12.90
C ALA A 82 -8.07 18.50 13.71
N SER A 83 -7.17 19.15 14.45
CA SER A 83 -6.12 18.48 15.23
C SER A 83 -6.65 17.59 16.37
N SER A 84 -7.90 17.83 16.81
CA SER A 84 -8.59 17.03 17.84
C SER A 84 -9.36 15.83 17.26
N GLY A 85 -9.39 15.66 15.94
CA GLY A 85 -10.15 14.62 15.25
C GLY A 85 -9.45 13.26 15.20
N ARG A 86 -10.22 12.24 14.88
CA ARG A 86 -9.75 10.88 14.62
C ARG A 86 -10.14 10.49 13.20
N TYR A 87 -9.16 10.23 12.36
CA TYR A 87 -9.37 10.07 10.94
C TYR A 87 -8.82 8.75 10.41
N ILE A 88 -9.45 8.25 9.34
CA ILE A 88 -9.01 7.09 8.56
C ILE A 88 -8.71 7.54 7.13
N LEU A 89 -7.55 7.14 6.60
CA LEU A 89 -7.22 7.21 5.20
C LEU A 89 -7.13 5.76 4.65
N LEU A 90 -8.02 5.41 3.75
CA LEU A 90 -7.99 4.13 3.03
C LEU A 90 -7.11 4.27 1.80
N THR A 91 -6.15 3.37 1.63
CA THR A 91 -5.20 3.42 0.51
C THR A 91 -5.05 2.05 -0.14
N PHE A 92 -5.09 2.03 -1.48
CA PHE A 92 -4.87 0.83 -2.29
C PHE A 92 -3.67 1.08 -3.20
N ASP A 93 -2.69 0.18 -3.18
CA ASP A 93 -1.49 0.29 -4.00
C ASP A 93 -1.62 -0.55 -5.28
N ASP A 94 -0.73 -0.31 -6.25
CA ASP A 94 -0.48 -1.02 -7.50
C ASP A 94 -1.48 -0.68 -8.62
N GLY A 95 -2.77 -0.63 -8.35
CA GLY A 95 -3.80 -0.41 -9.37
C GLY A 95 -4.34 -1.72 -9.96
N TYR A 96 -4.54 -2.75 -9.13
CA TYR A 96 -5.23 -3.98 -9.52
C TYR A 96 -6.68 -3.70 -9.91
N TYR A 97 -7.16 -4.38 -10.96
CA TYR A 97 -8.57 -4.30 -11.38
C TYR A 97 -9.54 -4.69 -10.26
N THR A 98 -9.15 -5.64 -9.43
CA THR A 98 -9.98 -6.07 -8.28
C THR A 98 -10.32 -4.95 -7.29
N ASN A 99 -9.68 -3.79 -7.40
CA ASN A 99 -10.03 -2.61 -6.59
C ASN A 99 -11.43 -2.06 -6.87
N VAL A 100 -12.04 -2.37 -8.04
CA VAL A 100 -13.46 -2.03 -8.32
C VAL A 100 -14.40 -2.61 -7.27
N ARG A 101 -14.04 -3.70 -6.63
CA ARG A 101 -14.82 -4.40 -5.59
C ARG A 101 -14.94 -3.57 -4.30
N SER A 102 -14.12 -2.53 -4.15
CA SER A 102 -14.25 -1.59 -3.03
C SER A 102 -15.47 -0.68 -3.18
N ILE A 103 -15.88 -0.35 -4.41
CA ILE A 103 -16.93 0.66 -4.70
C ILE A 103 -18.23 0.40 -3.93
N PRO A 104 -18.84 -0.80 -3.94
CA PRO A 104 -20.09 -1.01 -3.20
C PRO A 104 -19.96 -0.73 -1.69
N VAL A 105 -18.77 -0.98 -1.10
CA VAL A 105 -18.50 -0.69 0.32
C VAL A 105 -18.30 0.81 0.53
N LEU A 106 -17.55 1.49 -0.36
CA LEU A 106 -17.35 2.93 -0.28
C LEU A 106 -18.67 3.69 -0.40
N GLU A 107 -19.54 3.28 -1.34
CA GLU A 107 -20.86 3.87 -1.54
C GLU A 107 -21.77 3.70 -0.33
N GLU A 108 -21.90 2.45 0.15
CA GLU A 108 -22.77 2.13 1.27
C GLU A 108 -22.48 2.95 2.52
N PHE A 109 -21.19 3.18 2.79
CA PHE A 109 -20.76 3.93 3.97
C PHE A 109 -20.43 5.39 3.67
N SER A 110 -20.48 5.82 2.40
CA SER A 110 -20.10 7.16 1.94
C SER A 110 -18.68 7.55 2.39
N VAL A 111 -17.71 6.64 2.25
CA VAL A 111 -16.32 6.84 2.67
C VAL A 111 -15.38 6.89 1.47
N PRO A 112 -14.42 7.85 1.43
CA PRO A 112 -13.46 7.96 0.34
C PRO A 112 -12.29 6.99 0.50
N ALA A 113 -11.61 6.70 -0.65
CA ALA A 113 -10.35 5.99 -0.68
C ALA A 113 -9.43 6.55 -1.77
N VAL A 114 -8.11 6.37 -1.61
CA VAL A 114 -7.10 6.71 -2.61
C VAL A 114 -6.47 5.46 -3.20
N PHE A 115 -6.31 5.45 -4.54
CA PHE A 115 -5.77 4.34 -5.29
C PHE A 115 -4.48 4.78 -5.98
N PHE A 116 -3.36 4.21 -5.57
CA PHE A 116 -2.04 4.49 -6.10
C PHE A 116 -1.76 3.59 -7.30
N LEU A 117 -1.46 4.20 -8.44
CA LEU A 117 -1.40 3.53 -9.72
C LEU A 117 0.03 3.41 -10.23
N SER A 118 0.41 2.20 -10.68
CA SER A 118 1.60 1.97 -11.49
C SER A 118 1.19 1.93 -12.95
N THR A 119 1.39 3.05 -13.66
CA THR A 119 0.71 3.35 -14.91
C THR A 119 1.18 2.53 -16.11
N ASP A 120 2.45 2.08 -16.15
CA ASP A 120 2.95 1.21 -17.22
C ASP A 120 2.28 -0.17 -17.21
N HIS A 121 1.87 -0.66 -16.02
CA HIS A 121 1.09 -1.88 -15.93
C HIS A 121 -0.28 -1.71 -16.60
N ILE A 122 -0.93 -0.57 -16.40
CA ILE A 122 -2.21 -0.22 -17.04
C ILE A 122 -2.04 -0.03 -18.55
N GLN A 123 -1.02 0.73 -18.97
CA GLN A 123 -0.79 1.06 -20.37
C GLN A 123 -0.44 -0.16 -21.21
N TYR A 124 0.40 -1.05 -20.67
CA TYR A 124 0.89 -2.24 -21.39
C TYR A 124 0.20 -3.54 -21.00
N GLN A 125 -0.83 -3.46 -20.14
CA GLN A 125 -1.61 -4.59 -19.64
C GLN A 125 -0.72 -5.72 -19.10
N LYS A 126 0.23 -5.36 -18.23
CA LYS A 126 1.18 -6.30 -17.60
C LYS A 126 0.72 -6.68 -16.20
N SER A 127 0.79 -7.97 -15.85
CA SER A 127 0.78 -8.42 -14.44
C SER A 127 1.99 -7.84 -13.71
N PHE A 128 1.89 -7.75 -12.41
CA PHE A 128 3.00 -7.35 -11.57
C PHE A 128 4.06 -8.47 -11.53
N TRP A 129 5.32 -8.10 -11.52
CA TRP A 129 6.42 -9.06 -11.63
C TRP A 129 6.43 -10.09 -10.47
N TRP A 130 6.04 -9.68 -9.25
CA TRP A 130 5.96 -10.58 -8.10
C TRP A 130 4.84 -11.62 -8.22
N ASP A 131 3.74 -11.28 -8.90
CA ASP A 131 2.65 -12.22 -9.18
C ASP A 131 3.07 -13.24 -10.24
N ALA A 132 3.80 -12.79 -11.27
CA ALA A 132 4.39 -13.69 -12.24
C ALA A 132 5.37 -14.67 -11.56
N VAL A 133 6.26 -14.18 -10.70
CA VAL A 133 7.19 -15.03 -9.92
C VAL A 133 6.42 -16.00 -9.03
N PHE A 134 5.41 -15.50 -8.30
CA PHE A 134 4.58 -16.33 -7.42
C PHE A 134 3.95 -17.48 -8.20
N ARG A 135 3.24 -17.19 -9.28
CA ARG A 135 2.55 -18.17 -10.12
C ARG A 135 3.52 -19.20 -10.70
N GLU A 136 4.62 -18.76 -11.29
CA GLU A 136 5.60 -19.65 -11.92
C GLU A 136 6.32 -20.55 -10.92
N LEU A 137 6.69 -20.01 -9.76
CA LEU A 137 7.38 -20.79 -8.74
C LEU A 137 6.41 -21.74 -7.99
N LYS A 138 5.14 -21.33 -7.79
CA LYS A 138 4.10 -22.23 -7.25
C LYS A 138 3.86 -23.41 -8.19
N ASN A 139 3.77 -23.17 -9.51
CA ASN A 139 3.64 -24.23 -10.50
C ASN A 139 4.84 -25.21 -10.50
N ARG A 140 6.02 -24.72 -10.09
CA ARG A 140 7.23 -25.56 -9.91
C ARG A 140 7.31 -26.19 -8.49
N GLY A 141 6.27 -26.10 -7.67
CA GLY A 141 6.18 -26.70 -6.34
C GLY A 141 6.98 -25.96 -5.25
N LYS A 142 7.38 -24.71 -5.48
CA LYS A 142 8.12 -23.91 -4.52
C LYS A 142 7.25 -23.49 -3.34
N THR A 143 7.86 -23.42 -2.16
CA THR A 143 7.23 -22.91 -0.93
C THR A 143 7.13 -21.38 -0.95
N LEU A 144 6.24 -20.81 -0.14
CA LEU A 144 6.16 -19.34 0.04
C LEU A 144 7.46 -18.73 0.55
N GLU A 145 8.22 -19.44 1.40
CA GLU A 145 9.50 -18.97 1.91
C GLU A 145 10.54 -18.86 0.81
N GLU A 146 10.62 -19.84 -0.10
CA GLU A 146 11.51 -19.81 -1.27
C GLU A 146 11.11 -18.65 -2.21
N ILE A 147 9.81 -18.44 -2.44
CA ILE A 147 9.31 -17.34 -3.29
C ILE A 147 9.67 -15.97 -2.70
N VAL A 148 9.48 -15.78 -1.40
CA VAL A 148 9.87 -14.55 -0.69
C VAL A 148 11.37 -14.30 -0.81
N HIS A 149 12.19 -15.33 -0.72
CA HIS A 149 13.64 -15.22 -0.87
C HIS A 149 14.04 -14.79 -2.30
N VAL A 150 13.41 -15.35 -3.33
CA VAL A 150 13.62 -14.95 -4.74
C VAL A 150 13.19 -13.49 -4.95
N ASN A 151 12.01 -13.12 -4.46
CA ASN A 151 11.50 -11.74 -4.56
C ASN A 151 12.44 -10.72 -3.89
N ALA A 152 13.10 -11.09 -2.78
CA ALA A 152 14.06 -10.21 -2.12
C ALA A 152 15.30 -9.92 -2.99
N GLY A 153 15.71 -10.84 -3.86
CA GLY A 153 16.74 -10.63 -4.87
C GLY A 153 16.31 -9.62 -5.94
N TYR A 154 15.12 -9.81 -6.51
CA TYR A 154 14.58 -8.92 -7.54
C TYR A 154 14.35 -7.49 -7.06
N LYS A 155 13.96 -7.29 -5.80
CA LYS A 155 13.74 -5.95 -5.21
C LYS A 155 14.98 -5.05 -5.20
N ARG A 156 16.16 -5.57 -5.50
CA ARG A 156 17.43 -4.81 -5.60
C ARG A 156 17.72 -4.30 -7.01
N LEU A 157 16.90 -4.67 -7.98
CA LEU A 157 17.06 -4.33 -9.38
C LEU A 157 16.07 -3.24 -9.79
N LYS A 158 16.33 -2.59 -10.93
CA LYS A 158 15.32 -1.77 -11.59
C LYS A 158 14.23 -2.67 -12.18
N THR A 159 13.01 -2.17 -12.26
CA THR A 159 11.85 -2.96 -12.74
C THR A 159 12.08 -3.52 -14.13
N THR A 160 12.68 -2.74 -15.04
CA THR A 160 13.02 -3.18 -16.39
C THR A 160 13.97 -4.39 -16.42
N ASP A 161 14.96 -4.42 -15.51
CA ASP A 161 15.89 -5.53 -15.40
C ASP A 161 15.21 -6.78 -14.84
N VAL A 162 14.31 -6.60 -13.85
CA VAL A 162 13.48 -7.70 -13.34
C VAL A 162 12.64 -8.30 -14.47
N GLU A 163 11.93 -7.47 -15.24
CA GLU A 163 11.11 -7.93 -16.37
C GLU A 163 11.91 -8.69 -17.41
N LEU A 164 13.13 -8.23 -17.74
CA LEU A 164 14.03 -8.94 -18.65
C LEU A 164 14.44 -10.31 -18.09
N CYS A 165 14.77 -10.40 -16.81
CA CYS A 165 15.09 -11.66 -16.14
C CYS A 165 13.92 -12.64 -16.22
N LEU A 166 12.69 -12.18 -15.93
CA LEU A 166 11.49 -13.02 -15.93
C LEU A 166 11.16 -13.52 -17.34
N ARG A 167 11.24 -12.66 -18.35
CA ARG A 167 11.01 -13.07 -19.74
C ARG A 167 12.04 -14.11 -20.22
N LYS A 168 13.28 -13.99 -19.76
CA LYS A 168 14.34 -14.96 -20.05
C LYS A 168 14.11 -16.30 -19.34
N GLU A 169 13.66 -16.26 -18.07
CA GLU A 169 13.52 -17.47 -17.24
C GLU A 169 12.20 -18.19 -17.46
N PHE A 170 11.09 -17.46 -17.64
CA PHE A 170 9.72 -17.98 -17.70
C PHE A 170 9.07 -17.82 -19.08
N GLY A 171 9.76 -17.18 -20.03
CA GLY A 171 9.26 -16.95 -21.39
C GLY A 171 8.64 -15.56 -21.58
N GLN A 172 8.43 -15.18 -22.85
CA GLN A 172 7.97 -13.84 -23.24
C GLN A 172 6.59 -13.48 -22.66
N ALA A 173 5.76 -14.46 -22.40
CA ALA A 173 4.41 -14.28 -21.85
C ALA A 173 4.37 -14.24 -20.32
N ALA A 174 5.51 -14.30 -19.63
CA ALA A 174 5.56 -14.37 -18.16
C ALA A 174 4.78 -13.25 -17.44
N LEU A 175 4.76 -12.06 -18.04
CA LEU A 175 4.07 -10.89 -17.48
C LEU A 175 2.65 -10.69 -18.04
N ASN A 176 2.13 -11.63 -18.84
CA ASN A 176 0.75 -11.54 -19.29
C ASN A 176 -0.20 -11.91 -18.15
N PRO A 177 -1.23 -11.11 -17.88
CA PRO A 177 -2.28 -11.48 -16.93
C PRO A 177 -2.98 -12.79 -17.37
N VAL A 178 -3.38 -13.59 -16.41
CA VAL A 178 -4.09 -14.86 -16.66
C VAL A 178 -5.56 -14.79 -16.25
N SER A 179 -5.95 -13.76 -15.51
CA SER A 179 -7.31 -13.56 -15.02
C SER A 179 -7.58 -12.11 -14.62
N ASP A 180 -8.83 -11.79 -14.28
CA ASP A 180 -9.20 -10.49 -13.71
C ASP A 180 -8.58 -10.24 -12.31
N VAL A 181 -8.09 -11.29 -11.67
CA VAL A 181 -7.52 -11.17 -10.31
C VAL A 181 -6.12 -10.58 -10.35
N ASP A 182 -5.31 -10.93 -11.35
CA ASP A 182 -3.89 -10.56 -11.47
C ASP A 182 -3.60 -9.47 -12.50
N ARG A 183 -4.63 -8.89 -13.11
CA ARG A 183 -4.46 -7.80 -14.08
C ARG A 183 -4.63 -6.40 -13.45
N PRO A 184 -4.01 -5.38 -14.04
CA PRO A 184 -4.35 -3.99 -13.77
C PRO A 184 -5.68 -3.60 -14.41
N PHE A 185 -6.13 -2.37 -14.14
CA PHE A 185 -7.19 -1.75 -14.94
C PHE A 185 -6.78 -1.63 -16.42
N THR A 186 -7.73 -1.64 -17.33
CA THR A 186 -7.55 -0.99 -18.64
C THR A 186 -7.72 0.52 -18.50
N ALA A 187 -7.25 1.30 -19.47
CA ALA A 187 -7.42 2.77 -19.43
C ALA A 187 -8.91 3.19 -19.42
N ALA A 188 -9.77 2.45 -20.12
CA ALA A 188 -11.22 2.72 -20.12
C ALA A 188 -11.85 2.44 -18.75
N GLU A 189 -11.56 1.27 -18.17
CA GLU A 189 -12.05 0.90 -16.83
C GLU A 189 -11.54 1.87 -15.76
N LEU A 190 -10.27 2.30 -15.85
CA LEU A 190 -9.72 3.29 -14.94
C LEU A 190 -10.42 4.64 -15.06
N LYS A 191 -10.74 5.08 -16.27
CA LYS A 191 -11.49 6.32 -16.50
C LYS A 191 -12.86 6.30 -15.82
N ASP A 192 -13.59 5.18 -15.98
CA ASP A 192 -14.90 5.00 -15.35
C ASP A 192 -14.78 4.91 -13.82
N PHE A 193 -13.80 4.16 -13.33
CA PHE A 193 -13.51 4.04 -11.90
C PHE A 193 -13.15 5.40 -11.28
N ALA A 194 -12.31 6.17 -11.96
CA ALA A 194 -11.87 7.50 -11.52
C ALA A 194 -13.00 8.54 -11.52
N ALA A 195 -14.05 8.36 -12.30
CA ALA A 195 -15.21 9.25 -12.30
C ALA A 195 -16.03 9.18 -11.00
N HIS A 196 -15.84 8.11 -10.22
CA HIS A 196 -16.57 7.93 -8.97
C HIS A 196 -16.13 8.98 -7.92
N PRO A 197 -17.09 9.69 -7.24
CA PRO A 197 -16.77 10.81 -6.34
C PRO A 197 -15.97 10.43 -5.08
N LEU A 198 -16.03 9.15 -4.65
CA LEU A 198 -15.30 8.64 -3.50
C LEU A 198 -13.91 8.10 -3.84
N VAL A 199 -13.51 8.17 -5.13
CA VAL A 199 -12.22 7.70 -5.63
C VAL A 199 -11.26 8.86 -5.85
N SER A 200 -10.17 8.90 -5.12
CA SER A 200 -8.99 9.71 -5.43
C SER A 200 -7.90 8.85 -6.03
N LEU A 201 -7.10 9.40 -6.95
CA LEU A 201 -5.97 8.69 -7.55
C LEU A 201 -4.65 9.21 -6.99
N GLY A 202 -3.70 8.30 -6.77
CA GLY A 202 -2.35 8.57 -6.31
C GLY A 202 -1.28 8.06 -7.28
N ASN A 203 -0.05 8.52 -7.07
CA ASN A 203 1.13 8.11 -7.83
C ASN A 203 1.79 6.89 -7.17
N HIS A 204 2.06 5.82 -7.95
CA HIS A 204 2.87 4.68 -7.51
C HIS A 204 4.02 4.39 -8.48
N THR A 205 4.55 5.47 -9.09
CA THR A 205 5.52 5.49 -10.17
C THR A 205 5.00 4.86 -11.48
N LYS A 206 5.74 4.99 -12.57
CA LYS A 206 5.32 4.42 -13.86
C LYS A 206 5.22 2.89 -13.80
N ASP A 207 6.28 2.24 -13.31
CA ASP A 207 6.48 0.79 -13.39
C ASP A 207 6.72 0.15 -12.02
N HIS A 208 6.16 0.73 -10.95
CA HIS A 208 6.39 0.30 -9.57
C HIS A 208 7.89 0.34 -9.21
N ALA A 209 8.58 1.41 -9.60
CA ALA A 209 10.02 1.60 -9.37
C ALA A 209 10.35 1.71 -7.87
N ILE A 210 11.16 0.81 -7.33
CA ILE A 210 11.73 0.96 -5.98
C ILE A 210 12.77 2.08 -6.05
N LEU A 211 12.38 3.30 -5.69
CA LEU A 211 13.08 4.54 -5.99
C LEU A 211 14.54 4.59 -5.51
N THR A 212 14.89 3.83 -4.47
CA THR A 212 16.28 3.70 -4.01
C THR A 212 17.23 3.01 -5.00
N ASN A 213 16.71 2.40 -6.06
CA ASN A 213 17.49 1.76 -7.13
C ASN A 213 17.70 2.69 -8.33
N TYR A 214 17.25 3.96 -8.28
CA TYR A 214 17.21 4.89 -9.40
C TYR A 214 17.96 6.18 -9.06
N SER A 215 18.51 6.85 -10.08
CA SER A 215 19.07 8.20 -9.97
C SER A 215 17.96 9.26 -9.85
N ASP A 216 18.30 10.47 -9.38
CA ASP A 216 17.32 11.55 -9.21
C ASP A 216 16.57 11.88 -10.51
N SER A 217 17.25 11.87 -11.66
CA SER A 217 16.62 12.13 -12.96
C SER A 217 15.64 11.01 -13.35
N GLU A 218 15.99 9.76 -13.10
CA GLU A 218 15.12 8.62 -13.34
C GLU A 218 13.92 8.63 -12.38
N ILE A 219 14.12 9.04 -11.12
CA ILE A 219 13.03 9.21 -10.13
C ILE A 219 12.04 10.27 -10.63
N GLN A 220 12.52 11.41 -11.14
CA GLN A 220 11.66 12.43 -11.74
C GLN A 220 10.86 11.88 -12.92
N GLU A 221 11.51 11.12 -13.81
CA GLU A 221 10.84 10.47 -14.95
C GLU A 221 9.76 9.50 -14.49
N GLN A 222 10.03 8.68 -13.47
CA GLN A 222 9.09 7.74 -12.90
C GLN A 222 7.85 8.43 -12.30
N ILE A 223 8.05 9.56 -11.63
CA ILE A 223 6.97 10.32 -10.98
C ILE A 223 6.17 11.11 -12.02
N HIS A 224 6.83 11.91 -12.87
CA HIS A 224 6.14 12.72 -13.88
C HIS A 224 5.42 11.84 -14.90
N GLY A 225 6.06 10.77 -15.38
CA GLY A 225 5.44 9.86 -16.32
C GLY A 225 4.16 9.22 -15.76
N CYS A 226 4.15 8.86 -14.47
CA CYS A 226 2.94 8.40 -13.81
C CYS A 226 1.86 9.51 -13.71
N GLN A 227 2.24 10.74 -13.30
CA GLN A 227 1.31 11.87 -13.19
C GLN A 227 0.68 12.21 -14.54
N ASP A 228 1.48 12.24 -15.60
CA ASP A 228 1.02 12.56 -16.95
C ASP A 228 0.09 11.48 -17.48
N ALA A 229 0.43 10.21 -17.32
CA ALA A 229 -0.41 9.09 -17.72
C ALA A 229 -1.76 9.07 -16.97
N VAL A 230 -1.77 9.32 -15.66
CA VAL A 230 -3.03 9.43 -14.89
C VAL A 230 -3.87 10.60 -15.41
N ARG A 231 -3.25 11.76 -15.66
CA ARG A 231 -3.96 12.94 -16.19
C ARG A 231 -4.53 12.67 -17.59
N GLU A 232 -3.77 12.02 -18.45
CA GLU A 232 -4.22 11.67 -19.81
C GLU A 232 -5.40 10.70 -19.78
N MET A 233 -5.31 9.62 -18.99
CA MET A 233 -6.36 8.60 -18.93
C MET A 233 -7.64 9.08 -18.22
N THR A 234 -7.52 9.96 -17.20
CA THR A 234 -8.64 10.23 -16.27
C THR A 234 -8.99 11.71 -16.09
N GLY A 235 -8.14 12.63 -16.53
CA GLY A 235 -8.25 14.07 -16.23
C GLY A 235 -7.89 14.46 -14.79
N LYS A 236 -7.56 13.51 -13.91
CA LYS A 236 -7.19 13.76 -12.50
C LYS A 236 -5.67 13.92 -12.34
N SER A 237 -5.25 14.70 -11.33
CA SER A 237 -3.84 14.90 -10.99
C SER A 237 -3.57 14.37 -9.59
N PRO A 238 -2.68 13.38 -9.43
CA PRO A 238 -2.28 12.88 -8.13
C PRO A 238 -1.69 13.97 -7.22
N GLN A 239 -2.08 13.96 -5.94
CA GLN A 239 -1.51 14.84 -4.91
C GLN A 239 -0.63 14.06 -3.92
N MET A 240 -0.66 12.74 -4.00
CA MET A 240 -0.04 11.83 -3.05
C MET A 240 0.72 10.73 -3.77
N ILE A 241 1.86 10.29 -3.20
CA ILE A 241 2.62 9.13 -3.64
C ILE A 241 2.59 8.02 -2.58
N ALA A 242 2.45 6.76 -3.01
CA ALA A 242 2.91 5.63 -2.22
C ALA A 242 4.30 5.24 -2.75
N TYR A 243 5.29 5.20 -1.85
CA TYR A 243 6.64 4.78 -2.24
C TYR A 243 6.65 3.26 -2.46
N PRO A 244 6.99 2.77 -3.69
CA PRO A 244 7.04 1.33 -3.93
C PRO A 244 7.94 0.60 -2.92
N ASN A 245 7.41 -0.51 -2.36
CA ASN A 245 8.03 -1.26 -1.25
C ASN A 245 8.24 -0.45 0.05
N GLY A 246 7.83 0.82 0.12
CA GLY A 246 8.06 1.73 1.23
C GLY A 246 9.47 2.29 1.32
N ASN A 247 10.29 2.11 0.27
CA ASN A 247 11.68 2.60 0.23
C ASN A 247 11.71 4.09 -0.11
N GLU A 248 12.32 4.87 0.77
CA GLU A 248 12.48 6.33 0.63
C GLU A 248 13.76 6.83 1.28
N SER A 249 14.16 8.05 0.96
CA SER A 249 15.25 8.78 1.62
C SER A 249 14.92 10.28 1.68
N PRO A 250 15.66 11.10 2.46
CA PRO A 250 15.51 12.56 2.43
C PRO A 250 15.63 13.15 1.02
N GLU A 251 16.56 12.64 0.21
CA GLU A 251 16.81 13.06 -1.17
C GLU A 251 15.63 12.71 -2.06
N ILE A 252 15.12 11.46 -1.99
CA ILE A 252 13.93 11.01 -2.73
C ILE A 252 12.72 11.87 -2.36
N ARG A 253 12.49 12.14 -1.07
CA ARG A 253 11.38 13.01 -0.63
C ARG A 253 11.50 14.42 -1.20
N LYS A 254 12.72 14.95 -1.34
CA LYS A 254 12.96 16.25 -1.99
C LYS A 254 12.52 16.19 -3.44
N VAL A 255 12.98 15.20 -4.21
CA VAL A 255 12.59 15.03 -5.63
C VAL A 255 11.07 14.89 -5.76
N VAL A 256 10.41 14.10 -4.91
CA VAL A 256 8.96 13.92 -4.89
C VAL A 256 8.21 15.24 -4.69
N ARG A 257 8.66 16.08 -3.73
CA ARG A 257 8.09 17.43 -3.52
C ARG A 257 8.33 18.35 -4.72
N ASP A 258 9.52 18.31 -5.28
CA ASP A 258 9.87 19.13 -6.46
C ASP A 258 9.01 18.74 -7.68
N CYS A 259 8.51 17.49 -7.75
CA CYS A 259 7.51 17.03 -8.72
C CYS A 259 6.06 17.45 -8.36
N GLY A 260 5.84 18.24 -7.30
CA GLY A 260 4.54 18.81 -6.94
C GLY A 260 3.65 17.95 -6.04
N LEU A 261 4.10 16.77 -5.60
CA LEU A 261 3.34 15.92 -4.70
C LEU A 261 3.39 16.45 -3.26
N GLN A 262 2.26 16.41 -2.57
CA GLN A 262 2.06 17.05 -1.25
C GLN A 262 2.15 16.05 -0.10
N PHE A 263 1.90 14.76 -0.36
CA PHE A 263 1.90 13.70 0.64
C PHE A 263 2.63 12.47 0.12
N GLY A 264 3.30 11.75 1.03
CA GLY A 264 3.89 10.46 0.76
C GLY A 264 3.51 9.43 1.83
N VAL A 265 3.20 8.20 1.42
CA VAL A 265 2.83 7.13 2.34
C VAL A 265 3.82 5.98 2.32
N LEU A 266 4.08 5.42 3.50
CA LEU A 266 5.02 4.33 3.74
C LEU A 266 4.30 3.01 4.00
N THR A 267 5.04 1.91 4.01
CA THR A 267 4.58 0.59 4.50
C THR A 267 4.81 0.39 6.01
N ARG A 268 5.39 1.39 6.70
CA ARG A 268 5.70 1.33 8.14
C ARG A 268 4.45 1.57 8.97
N PRO A 269 4.11 0.67 9.93
CA PRO A 269 2.93 0.84 10.78
C PRO A 269 3.07 1.98 11.78
N GLY A 270 2.00 2.76 11.96
CA GLY A 270 1.95 3.83 12.95
C GLY A 270 0.77 4.77 12.77
N LYS A 271 0.45 5.52 13.82
CA LYS A 271 -0.45 6.67 13.76
C LYS A 271 0.33 7.90 13.27
N ASN A 272 -0.34 8.76 12.53
CA ASN A 272 0.19 10.04 12.08
C ASN A 272 -0.37 11.14 12.97
N ARG A 273 0.52 11.92 13.57
CA ARG A 273 0.12 13.04 14.45
C ARG A 273 -0.52 14.17 13.64
N LEU A 274 -1.45 14.86 14.27
CA LEU A 274 -2.09 16.05 13.71
C LEU A 274 -1.53 17.32 14.38
N PRO A 275 -1.49 18.44 13.68
CA PRO A 275 -1.89 18.64 12.27
C PRO A 275 -0.86 18.04 11.29
N ILE A 276 -1.29 17.79 10.05
CA ILE A 276 -0.42 17.37 8.94
C ILE A 276 -0.39 18.53 7.94
N GLU A 277 0.77 19.14 7.79
CA GLU A 277 1.00 20.24 6.86
C GLU A 277 1.47 19.68 5.53
N ALA A 278 0.74 19.96 4.44
CA ALA A 278 1.07 19.51 3.10
C ALA A 278 2.50 19.91 2.73
N GLY A 279 3.26 19.02 2.09
CA GLY A 279 4.66 19.24 1.70
C GLY A 279 5.67 19.17 2.86
N SER A 280 5.23 19.07 4.12
CA SER A 280 6.12 18.90 5.27
C SER A 280 6.85 17.54 5.24
N SER A 281 7.92 17.40 6.00
CA SER A 281 8.65 16.14 6.11
C SER A 281 7.78 15.01 6.64
N GLU A 282 6.90 15.31 7.58
CA GLU A 282 5.92 14.41 8.18
C GLU A 282 4.86 14.00 7.16
N ALA A 283 4.34 14.94 6.36
CA ALA A 283 3.37 14.67 5.31
C ALA A 283 3.94 13.76 4.21
N MET A 284 5.25 13.83 3.96
CA MET A 284 5.94 12.98 2.99
C MET A 284 6.27 11.57 3.52
N THR A 285 5.95 11.26 4.76
CA THR A 285 6.28 9.98 5.41
C THR A 285 5.14 9.42 6.26
N LEU A 286 3.90 9.57 5.78
CA LEU A 286 2.73 9.07 6.48
C LEU A 286 2.78 7.54 6.62
N LYS A 287 2.62 7.07 7.83
CA LYS A 287 2.69 5.66 8.20
C LYS A 287 1.35 5.00 7.92
N ARG A 288 1.39 3.74 7.48
CA ARG A 288 0.20 2.94 7.20
C ARG A 288 0.24 1.62 7.94
N PHE A 289 -0.90 1.21 8.47
CA PHE A 289 -1.09 -0.14 8.98
C PHE A 289 -1.44 -1.09 7.84
N THR A 290 -0.89 -2.29 7.90
CA THR A 290 -1.27 -3.39 7.02
C THR A 290 -2.31 -4.24 7.73
N LEU A 291 -3.44 -4.49 7.07
CA LEU A 291 -4.41 -5.50 7.50
C LEU A 291 -4.01 -6.85 6.91
N TRP A 292 -4.14 -7.93 7.69
CA TRP A 292 -3.77 -9.28 7.29
C TRP A 292 -4.99 -10.20 7.31
N GLY A 293 -5.21 -10.93 6.21
CA GLY A 293 -6.38 -11.79 6.03
C GLY A 293 -6.38 -13.08 6.85
N ASP A 294 -5.23 -13.46 7.43
CA ASP A 294 -5.09 -14.62 8.32
C ASP A 294 -5.39 -14.30 9.80
N ARG A 295 -5.86 -13.06 10.09
CA ARG A 295 -6.09 -12.55 11.45
C ARG A 295 -7.47 -11.92 11.58
N GLU A 296 -7.96 -11.87 12.80
CA GLU A 296 -9.24 -11.25 13.13
C GLU A 296 -9.18 -9.73 12.91
N VAL A 297 -10.12 -9.18 12.12
CA VAL A 297 -10.13 -7.77 11.69
C VAL A 297 -10.25 -6.83 12.88
N ASP A 298 -11.19 -7.08 13.80
CA ASP A 298 -11.44 -6.20 14.94
C ASP A 298 -10.22 -6.12 15.89
N ALA A 299 -9.48 -7.21 16.04
CA ALA A 299 -8.24 -7.22 16.82
C ALA A 299 -7.16 -6.31 16.19
N GLN A 300 -7.01 -6.40 14.86
CA GLN A 300 -6.07 -5.55 14.12
C GLN A 300 -6.49 -4.07 14.18
N CYS A 301 -7.78 -3.78 14.08
CA CYS A 301 -8.32 -2.43 14.23
C CYS A 301 -8.10 -1.88 15.65
N ARG A 302 -8.27 -2.70 16.70
CA ARG A 302 -7.93 -2.29 18.09
C ARG A 302 -6.45 -1.94 18.22
N ILE A 303 -5.55 -2.75 17.68
CA ILE A 303 -4.10 -2.52 17.71
C ILE A 303 -3.73 -1.23 17.00
N SER A 304 -4.35 -0.92 15.85
CA SER A 304 -4.07 0.32 15.10
C SER A 304 -4.54 1.59 15.82
N ARG A 305 -5.60 1.50 16.63
CA ARG A 305 -6.10 2.60 17.49
C ARG A 305 -5.23 2.82 18.73
N SER A 306 -4.63 1.76 19.26
CA SER A 306 -3.82 1.83 20.47
C SER A 306 -2.52 2.60 20.25
N THR A 307 -2.03 3.27 21.30
CA THR A 307 -0.71 3.89 21.34
C THR A 307 0.39 2.89 21.70
N MET A 308 0.03 1.75 22.30
CA MET A 308 0.97 0.72 22.75
C MET A 308 0.85 -0.54 21.90
N SER A 309 1.97 -1.07 21.43
CA SER A 309 2.05 -2.35 20.74
C SER A 309 3.45 -2.94 20.91
N PHE A 310 3.53 -4.17 21.40
CA PHE A 310 4.79 -4.95 21.46
C PHE A 310 5.34 -5.24 20.08
N TYR A 311 4.49 -5.51 19.11
CA TYR A 311 4.92 -5.78 17.73
C TYR A 311 5.68 -4.59 17.12
N ARG A 312 5.23 -3.36 17.39
CA ARG A 312 5.94 -2.13 16.96
C ARG A 312 7.29 -2.04 17.64
N PHE A 313 7.34 -2.27 18.95
CA PHE A 313 8.58 -2.23 19.72
C PHE A 313 9.64 -3.19 19.17
N PHE A 314 9.26 -4.43 18.88
CA PHE A 314 10.19 -5.43 18.32
C PHE A 314 10.60 -5.13 16.88
N LYS A 315 9.70 -4.63 16.02
CA LYS A 315 10.07 -4.23 14.65
C LYS A 315 10.99 -3.00 14.62
N ASP A 316 10.78 -2.04 15.47
CA ASP A 316 11.67 -0.88 15.57
C ASP A 316 13.07 -1.29 16.06
N VAL A 317 13.18 -2.33 16.91
CA VAL A 317 14.44 -2.92 17.34
C VAL A 317 15.12 -3.68 16.19
N GLU A 318 14.40 -4.50 15.41
CA GLU A 318 14.94 -5.20 14.22
C GLU A 318 15.49 -4.23 13.18
N VAL A 319 14.74 -3.18 12.84
CA VAL A 319 15.18 -2.16 11.87
C VAL A 319 16.41 -1.40 12.37
N GLN A 320 16.51 -1.11 13.67
CA GLN A 320 17.71 -0.49 14.25
C GLN A 320 18.91 -1.42 14.26
N THR A 321 18.70 -2.72 14.43
CA THR A 321 19.76 -3.72 14.43
C THR A 321 20.32 -3.92 13.02
N ASP A 322 19.46 -4.00 12.00
CA ASP A 322 19.87 -4.11 10.60
C ASP A 322 20.61 -2.86 10.11
N ALA A 323 20.18 -1.66 10.51
CA ALA A 323 20.87 -0.41 10.21
C ALA A 323 22.26 -0.33 10.84
N ARG A 324 22.45 -0.86 12.07
CA ARG A 324 23.75 -0.93 12.74
C ARG A 324 24.67 -1.97 12.12
N LEU A 325 24.16 -3.10 11.66
CA LEU A 325 24.93 -4.14 10.96
C LEU A 325 25.37 -3.72 9.58
N SER A 326 24.60 -2.87 8.88
CA SER A 326 24.98 -2.30 7.59
C SER A 326 26.06 -1.21 7.72
N SER A 327 26.03 -0.40 8.78
CA SER A 327 27.05 0.63 9.04
C SER A 327 28.40 0.06 9.50
N SER A 328 28.43 -1.12 10.14
CA SER A 328 29.66 -1.78 10.58
C SER A 328 30.41 -2.57 9.49
N ARG A 329 29.86 -2.68 8.28
CA ARG A 329 30.50 -3.33 7.13
C ARG A 329 31.18 -2.34 6.17
N HIS A 330 31.16 -1.04 6.47
CA HIS A 330 31.77 0.03 5.69
C HIS A 330 32.81 0.83 6.50
N SER A 331 33.28 0.30 7.62
CA SER A 331 34.40 0.82 8.41
C SER A 331 35.61 -0.12 8.35
#